data_d129efeeb95558bf252e85dad26621a4
#
_entry.id   d129efeeb95558bf252e85dad26621a4
#
_cell.length_a   1.000
_cell.length_b   1.000
_cell.length_c   1.000
_cell.angle_alpha   90.00
_cell.angle_beta   90.00
_cell.angle_gamma   90.00
#
_symmetry.space_group_name_H-M   'P 1'
#
loop_
_entity.id
_entity.type
_entity.pdbx_description
1 polymer ?
#
loop_
_entity_poly.entity_id
_entity_poly.type
_entity_poly.pdbx_seq_one_letter_code
_entity_poly.pdbx_strand_id
1 'polypeptide(L)'
;IGVILDWVPAHFPRDGHALANFDGAALFEYHDPVKAGHPDWGTLVFNFERHEVVSFLISNAIYWLKEFHLDGLRVDAVASMLYLSFSREEGQWSPNRFGGSENLEAVDFLRRFNEAVGHECPGCVTIAEESSAWPGVTHPTSSGGLGFGLKWNMGWMHDTLDYFEKKPVYRRYHQNLLTFGPMYAFDENFMSPLSHDEVVHLKKSLFSKMPGDEWQQFANLRLLFTYQWTYPGKQLLFMGGEFAQTTEWNCKTALPWERSKEPMPDGVHRTVAALNRLQTAHPALSEWDCDSRGFEWLNGDDHVQSVISFVRRSSAETPVSYTHLTLPTTIELWWGGGGGGGGCGGGG
;
A
#
# COMPACT_ATOMS: atom_id res chain seq x y z
N ILE A 1 -1.87 -16.00 -12.58
CA ILE A 1 -2.07 -14.63 -12.07
C ILE A 1 -3.00 -14.75 -10.87
N GLY A 2 -2.57 -14.28 -9.68
CA GLY A 2 -3.40 -14.20 -8.50
C GLY A 2 -4.40 -13.05 -8.59
N VAL A 3 -5.59 -13.21 -7.98
CA VAL A 3 -6.64 -12.19 -7.94
C VAL A 3 -6.97 -11.88 -6.48
N ILE A 4 -6.88 -10.61 -6.10
CA ILE A 4 -7.22 -10.11 -4.76
C ILE A 4 -8.45 -9.22 -4.89
N LEU A 5 -9.49 -9.52 -4.11
CA LEU A 5 -10.71 -8.71 -4.06
C LEU A 5 -10.55 -7.60 -3.03
N ASP A 6 -10.99 -6.41 -3.39
CA ASP A 6 -11.20 -5.32 -2.44
C ASP A 6 -12.51 -5.56 -1.69
N TRP A 7 -12.41 -5.86 -0.39
CA TRP A 7 -13.52 -6.29 0.46
C TRP A 7 -13.76 -5.27 1.58
N VAL A 8 -15.02 -4.85 1.74
CA VAL A 8 -15.39 -3.75 2.63
C VAL A 8 -16.25 -4.24 3.80
N PRO A 9 -15.69 -4.81 4.87
CA PRO A 9 -16.42 -5.20 6.07
C PRO A 9 -16.58 -4.07 7.10
N ALA A 10 -15.97 -2.91 6.87
CA ALA A 10 -15.99 -1.79 7.81
C ALA A 10 -17.35 -1.10 7.84
N HIS A 11 -17.95 -0.91 6.66
CA HIS A 11 -19.17 -0.12 6.52
C HIS A 11 -19.96 -0.51 5.26
N PHE A 12 -21.21 -0.03 5.16
CA PHE A 12 -22.08 -0.26 4.01
C PHE A 12 -22.99 0.96 3.76
N PRO A 13 -23.51 1.13 2.52
CA PRO A 13 -24.34 2.28 2.15
C PRO A 13 -25.73 2.23 2.80
N ARG A 14 -26.37 3.41 2.90
CA ARG A 14 -27.74 3.57 3.44
C ARG A 14 -28.83 3.35 2.40
N ASP A 15 -28.58 2.59 1.37
CA ASP A 15 -29.54 2.36 0.29
C ASP A 15 -30.76 1.60 0.79
N GLY A 16 -31.96 2.09 0.46
CA GLY A 16 -33.22 1.51 0.95
C GLY A 16 -33.55 0.13 0.38
N HIS A 17 -32.75 -0.37 -0.56
CA HIS A 17 -32.87 -1.71 -1.15
C HIS A 17 -31.74 -2.66 -0.71
N ALA A 18 -30.90 -2.23 0.25
CA ALA A 18 -29.73 -2.98 0.73
C ALA A 18 -29.85 -3.36 2.20
N LEU A 19 -28.76 -3.33 2.96
CA LEU A 19 -28.69 -3.88 4.32
C LEU A 19 -29.24 -2.91 5.39
N ALA A 20 -29.32 -1.61 5.10
CA ALA A 20 -29.74 -0.61 6.07
C ALA A 20 -31.20 -0.83 6.49
N ASN A 21 -31.46 -0.94 7.81
CA ASN A 21 -32.78 -1.25 8.38
C ASN A 21 -33.46 -2.44 7.68
N PHE A 22 -32.74 -3.51 7.46
CA PHE A 22 -33.07 -4.62 6.55
C PHE A 22 -34.48 -5.22 6.79
N ASP A 23 -34.87 -5.37 8.03
CA ASP A 23 -36.19 -5.87 8.44
C ASP A 23 -37.07 -4.80 9.10
N GLY A 24 -36.75 -3.53 8.91
CA GLY A 24 -37.40 -2.39 9.56
C GLY A 24 -36.75 -1.99 10.88
N ALA A 25 -35.64 -2.64 11.25
CA ALA A 25 -34.81 -2.32 12.41
C ALA A 25 -33.34 -2.37 12.07
N ALA A 26 -32.50 -1.89 12.99
CA ALA A 26 -31.03 -2.00 12.87
C ALA A 26 -30.59 -3.45 13.06
N LEU A 27 -30.48 -4.21 11.97
CA LEU A 27 -30.10 -5.61 11.97
C LEU A 27 -28.58 -5.78 11.81
N PHE A 28 -28.00 -5.17 10.79
CA PHE A 28 -26.58 -5.24 10.47
C PHE A 28 -25.76 -4.14 11.12
N GLU A 29 -26.37 -2.98 11.34
CA GLU A 29 -25.79 -1.81 12.00
C GLU A 29 -26.04 -1.77 13.50
N TYR A 30 -25.35 -0.86 14.19
CA TYR A 30 -25.63 -0.57 15.60
C TYR A 30 -26.97 0.16 15.78
N HIS A 31 -27.67 -0.11 16.88
CA HIS A 31 -28.87 0.65 17.27
C HIS A 31 -28.51 2.07 17.73
N ASP A 32 -27.35 2.25 18.36
CA ASP A 32 -26.87 3.56 18.79
C ASP A 32 -26.43 4.38 17.56
N PRO A 33 -27.11 5.52 17.28
CA PRO A 33 -26.74 6.35 16.12
C PRO A 33 -25.31 6.88 16.15
N VAL A 34 -24.72 7.04 17.35
CA VAL A 34 -23.33 7.49 17.51
C VAL A 34 -22.36 6.43 17.02
N LYS A 35 -22.64 5.15 17.29
CA LYS A 35 -21.83 4.03 16.79
C LYS A 35 -22.18 3.67 15.34
N ALA A 36 -23.44 3.80 14.94
CA ALA A 36 -23.95 3.30 13.67
C ALA A 36 -23.45 4.04 12.44
N GLY A 37 -23.12 5.33 12.55
CA GLY A 37 -22.81 6.16 11.40
C GLY A 37 -21.33 6.46 11.24
N HIS A 38 -20.84 6.46 9.98
CA HIS A 38 -19.57 7.09 9.62
C HIS A 38 -19.84 8.55 9.22
N PRO A 39 -19.31 9.54 9.98
CA PRO A 39 -19.58 10.96 9.71
C PRO A 39 -19.10 11.40 8.32
N ASP A 40 -17.89 10.98 7.94
CA ASP A 40 -17.22 11.44 6.70
C ASP A 40 -17.81 10.81 5.45
N TRP A 41 -18.29 9.56 5.54
CA TRP A 41 -18.71 8.78 4.36
C TRP A 41 -20.22 8.67 4.22
N GLY A 42 -21.00 9.06 5.24
CA GLY A 42 -22.44 8.94 5.25
C GLY A 42 -22.96 7.49 5.23
N THR A 43 -22.10 6.53 5.53
CA THR A 43 -22.37 5.09 5.54
C THR A 43 -22.75 4.59 6.93
N LEU A 44 -23.11 3.30 7.04
CA LEU A 44 -23.39 2.62 8.31
C LEU A 44 -22.25 1.66 8.65
N VAL A 45 -21.93 1.55 9.94
CA VAL A 45 -20.92 0.63 10.48
C VAL A 45 -21.60 -0.70 10.82
N PHE A 46 -20.97 -1.82 10.41
CA PHE A 46 -21.41 -3.14 10.82
C PHE A 46 -21.31 -3.34 12.34
N ASN A 47 -22.33 -3.96 12.92
CA ASN A 47 -22.39 -4.22 14.37
C ASN A 47 -21.56 -5.48 14.73
N PHE A 48 -20.29 -5.27 15.05
CA PHE A 48 -19.38 -6.36 15.44
C PHE A 48 -19.69 -6.99 16.81
N GLU A 49 -20.60 -6.40 17.61
CA GLU A 49 -21.09 -6.99 18.85
C GLU A 49 -22.04 -8.17 18.60
N ARG A 50 -22.66 -8.25 17.38
CA ARG A 50 -23.61 -9.30 17.03
C ARG A 50 -22.93 -10.48 16.36
N HIS A 51 -23.04 -11.65 16.96
CA HIS A 51 -22.48 -12.89 16.44
C HIS A 51 -23.00 -13.23 15.03
N GLU A 52 -24.25 -12.90 14.74
CA GLU A 52 -24.86 -13.12 13.42
C GLU A 52 -24.21 -12.24 12.34
N VAL A 53 -23.90 -10.98 12.66
CA VAL A 53 -23.21 -10.06 11.75
C VAL A 53 -21.77 -10.52 11.52
N VAL A 54 -21.06 -10.91 12.58
CA VAL A 54 -19.72 -11.50 12.49
C VAL A 54 -19.73 -12.76 11.62
N SER A 55 -20.70 -13.66 11.85
CA SER A 55 -20.85 -14.88 11.04
C SER A 55 -21.15 -14.55 9.57
N PHE A 56 -22.02 -13.58 9.30
CA PHE A 56 -22.33 -13.11 7.95
C PHE A 56 -21.06 -12.61 7.24
N LEU A 57 -20.29 -11.75 7.89
CA LEU A 57 -19.07 -11.17 7.29
C LEU A 57 -18.00 -12.25 7.02
N ILE A 58 -17.72 -13.12 8.00
CA ILE A 58 -16.74 -14.20 7.81
C ILE A 58 -17.20 -15.17 6.70
N SER A 59 -18.48 -15.55 6.68
CA SER A 59 -19.04 -16.42 5.64
C SER A 59 -18.95 -15.77 4.26
N ASN A 60 -19.20 -14.46 4.18
CA ASN A 60 -19.06 -13.70 2.93
C ASN A 60 -17.60 -13.69 2.43
N ALA A 61 -16.63 -13.48 3.31
CA ALA A 61 -15.21 -13.54 2.95
C ALA A 61 -14.83 -14.93 2.40
N ILE A 62 -15.18 -16.00 3.12
CA ILE A 62 -14.91 -17.39 2.70
C ILE A 62 -15.62 -17.73 1.39
N TYR A 63 -16.85 -17.23 1.18
CA TYR A 63 -17.60 -17.40 -0.05
C TYR A 63 -16.83 -16.83 -1.25
N TRP A 64 -16.33 -15.61 -1.16
CA TRP A 64 -15.52 -15.01 -2.22
C TRP A 64 -14.26 -15.82 -2.53
N LEU A 65 -13.56 -16.30 -1.51
CA LEU A 65 -12.34 -17.07 -1.69
C LEU A 65 -12.60 -18.45 -2.29
N LYS A 66 -13.65 -19.16 -1.83
CA LYS A 66 -13.93 -20.55 -2.26
C LYS A 66 -14.72 -20.62 -3.57
N GLU A 67 -15.78 -19.84 -3.68
CA GLU A 67 -16.69 -19.96 -4.84
C GLU A 67 -16.17 -19.22 -6.07
N PHE A 68 -15.46 -18.10 -5.87
CA PHE A 68 -14.86 -17.32 -6.95
C PHE A 68 -13.37 -17.60 -7.14
N HIS A 69 -12.80 -18.49 -6.33
CA HIS A 69 -11.39 -18.89 -6.40
C HIS A 69 -10.42 -17.72 -6.36
N LEU A 70 -10.69 -16.76 -5.46
CA LEU A 70 -9.80 -15.62 -5.25
C LEU A 70 -8.59 -16.03 -4.41
N ASP A 71 -7.45 -15.40 -4.67
CA ASP A 71 -6.18 -15.68 -3.99
C ASP A 71 -6.00 -14.82 -2.72
N GLY A 72 -6.88 -13.86 -2.49
CA GLY A 72 -6.83 -13.04 -1.28
C GLY A 72 -7.90 -11.95 -1.23
N LEU A 73 -7.91 -11.26 -0.08
CA LEU A 73 -8.79 -10.13 0.19
C LEU A 73 -7.97 -8.95 0.69
N ARG A 74 -8.19 -7.77 0.11
CA ARG A 74 -7.76 -6.50 0.71
C ARG A 74 -8.93 -5.97 1.53
N VAL A 75 -8.71 -5.76 2.81
CA VAL A 75 -9.72 -5.28 3.76
C VAL A 75 -9.63 -3.77 3.85
N ASP A 76 -10.71 -3.13 3.41
CA ASP A 76 -10.84 -1.67 3.36
C ASP A 76 -11.00 -1.07 4.75
N ALA A 77 -10.41 0.11 4.97
CA ALA A 77 -10.64 1.00 6.09
C ALA A 77 -10.51 0.33 7.49
N VAL A 78 -9.50 -0.52 7.69
CA VAL A 78 -9.30 -1.26 8.96
C VAL A 78 -9.19 -0.32 10.15
N ALA A 79 -8.51 0.83 10.02
CA ALA A 79 -8.41 1.83 11.09
C ALA A 79 -9.78 2.29 11.59
N SER A 80 -10.77 2.42 10.71
CA SER A 80 -12.12 2.83 11.06
C SER A 80 -12.87 1.79 11.89
N MET A 81 -12.49 0.52 11.77
CA MET A 81 -13.03 -0.57 12.60
C MET A 81 -12.36 -0.63 13.97
N LEU A 82 -11.04 -0.37 14.01
CA LEU A 82 -10.23 -0.52 15.23
C LEU A 82 -10.54 0.56 16.28
N TYR A 83 -10.98 1.75 15.87
CA TYR A 83 -11.15 2.87 16.78
C TYR A 83 -12.59 3.41 16.79
N LEU A 84 -13.22 3.41 17.97
CA LEU A 84 -14.53 4.01 18.21
C LEU A 84 -14.53 5.53 17.98
N SER A 85 -13.37 6.16 18.13
CA SER A 85 -13.14 7.59 17.93
C SER A 85 -12.78 7.97 16.48
N PHE A 86 -12.70 7.01 15.54
CA PHE A 86 -12.29 7.29 14.17
C PHE A 86 -13.20 8.36 13.53
N SER A 87 -12.58 9.43 12.99
CA SER A 87 -13.29 10.58 12.39
C SER A 87 -14.35 11.23 13.28
N ARG A 88 -14.18 11.17 14.60
CA ARG A 88 -15.09 11.78 15.57
C ARG A 88 -14.34 12.71 16.51
N GLU A 89 -14.98 13.82 16.85
CA GLU A 89 -14.48 14.75 17.86
C GLU A 89 -14.71 14.21 19.28
N GLU A 90 -14.05 14.83 20.25
CA GLU A 90 -14.27 14.52 21.67
C GLU A 90 -15.75 14.71 22.02
N GLY A 91 -16.33 13.73 22.70
CA GLY A 91 -17.76 13.70 23.05
C GLY A 91 -18.71 13.17 21.96
N GLN A 92 -18.19 12.85 20.77
CA GLN A 92 -18.99 12.26 19.68
C GLN A 92 -18.82 10.73 19.57
N TRP A 93 -18.17 10.11 20.52
CA TRP A 93 -18.00 8.66 20.61
C TRP A 93 -18.06 8.19 22.07
N SER A 94 -18.33 6.93 22.29
CA SER A 94 -18.38 6.32 23.62
C SER A 94 -17.19 5.38 23.79
N PRO A 95 -16.47 5.46 24.93
CA PRO A 95 -15.34 4.58 25.20
C PRO A 95 -15.79 3.12 25.34
N ASN A 96 -14.85 2.20 25.12
CA ASN A 96 -15.05 0.78 25.40
C ASN A 96 -15.18 0.51 26.90
N ARG A 97 -15.46 -0.74 27.28
CA ARG A 97 -15.66 -1.18 28.68
C ARG A 97 -14.45 -0.93 29.61
N PHE A 98 -13.28 -0.61 29.05
CA PHE A 98 -12.08 -0.29 29.81
C PHE A 98 -11.72 1.20 29.76
N GLY A 99 -12.55 2.02 29.11
CA GLY A 99 -12.36 3.47 28.99
C GLY A 99 -11.48 3.91 27.81
N GLY A 100 -11.03 2.98 26.96
CA GLY A 100 -10.23 3.26 25.76
C GLY A 100 -11.06 3.52 24.52
N SER A 101 -10.39 3.93 23.44
CA SER A 101 -11.00 4.19 22.13
C SER A 101 -11.03 2.96 21.21
N GLU A 102 -10.39 1.86 21.59
CA GLU A 102 -10.32 0.65 20.80
C GLU A 102 -11.70 -0.02 20.72
N ASN A 103 -12.11 -0.41 19.52
CA ASN A 103 -13.29 -1.24 19.30
C ASN A 103 -12.93 -2.71 19.49
N LEU A 104 -13.09 -3.21 20.70
CA LEU A 104 -12.67 -4.56 21.09
C LEU A 104 -13.39 -5.65 20.31
N GLU A 105 -14.62 -5.43 19.95
CA GLU A 105 -15.48 -6.36 19.21
C GLU A 105 -15.01 -6.47 17.75
N ALA A 106 -14.62 -5.35 17.14
CA ALA A 106 -14.02 -5.36 15.81
C ALA A 106 -12.61 -5.99 15.80
N VAL A 107 -11.81 -5.76 16.84
CA VAL A 107 -10.53 -6.45 17.02
C VAL A 107 -10.71 -7.98 17.07
N ASP A 108 -11.69 -8.47 17.86
CA ASP A 108 -12.03 -9.89 17.93
C ASP A 108 -12.51 -10.42 16.56
N PHE A 109 -13.38 -9.67 15.88
CA PHE A 109 -13.83 -10.00 14.52
C PHE A 109 -12.65 -10.16 13.55
N LEU A 110 -11.73 -9.20 13.50
CA LEU A 110 -10.59 -9.25 12.58
C LEU A 110 -9.66 -10.44 12.83
N ARG A 111 -9.42 -10.78 14.11
CA ARG A 111 -8.66 -11.99 14.48
C ARG A 111 -9.35 -13.25 14.00
N ARG A 112 -10.62 -13.40 14.32
CA ARG A 112 -11.44 -14.57 13.92
C ARG A 112 -11.57 -14.66 12.39
N PHE A 113 -11.68 -13.54 11.70
CA PHE A 113 -11.68 -13.50 10.24
C PHE A 113 -10.36 -14.06 9.67
N ASN A 114 -9.20 -13.56 10.14
CA ASN A 114 -7.90 -14.01 9.64
C ASN A 114 -7.63 -15.48 10.00
N GLU A 115 -8.02 -15.94 11.19
CA GLU A 115 -7.96 -17.35 11.58
C GLU A 115 -8.84 -18.23 10.68
N ALA A 116 -10.08 -17.79 10.39
CA ALA A 116 -10.98 -18.53 9.51
C ALA A 116 -10.44 -18.62 8.08
N VAL A 117 -9.89 -17.52 7.53
CA VAL A 117 -9.26 -17.54 6.21
C VAL A 117 -8.06 -18.48 6.20
N GLY A 118 -7.19 -18.43 7.20
CA GLY A 118 -6.02 -19.29 7.29
C GLY A 118 -6.38 -20.79 7.37
N HIS A 119 -7.49 -21.12 8.06
CA HIS A 119 -7.97 -22.50 8.20
C HIS A 119 -8.72 -22.99 6.95
N GLU A 120 -9.66 -22.19 6.44
CA GLU A 120 -10.59 -22.61 5.40
C GLU A 120 -10.01 -22.45 3.98
N CYS A 121 -9.08 -21.50 3.79
CA CYS A 121 -8.50 -21.15 2.51
C CYS A 121 -6.97 -21.04 2.62
N PRO A 122 -6.26 -22.14 2.94
CA PRO A 122 -4.81 -22.12 3.11
C PRO A 122 -4.13 -21.67 1.82
N GLY A 123 -3.22 -20.68 1.93
CA GLY A 123 -2.54 -20.07 0.79
C GLY A 123 -3.16 -18.77 0.29
N CYS A 124 -4.36 -18.41 0.72
CA CYS A 124 -4.94 -17.10 0.47
C CYS A 124 -4.30 -16.04 1.38
N VAL A 125 -4.16 -14.81 0.85
CA VAL A 125 -3.59 -13.68 1.59
C VAL A 125 -4.67 -12.69 2.03
N THR A 126 -4.56 -12.17 3.25
CA THR A 126 -5.35 -11.02 3.71
C THR A 126 -4.45 -9.80 3.83
N ILE A 127 -4.92 -8.66 3.35
CA ILE A 127 -4.16 -7.41 3.27
C ILE A 127 -4.97 -6.32 3.98
N ALA A 128 -4.39 -5.66 4.97
CA ALA A 128 -5.05 -4.57 5.69
C ALA A 128 -4.75 -3.22 5.04
N GLU A 129 -5.79 -2.45 4.70
CA GLU A 129 -5.63 -1.01 4.61
C GLU A 129 -5.80 -0.43 6.01
N GLU A 130 -4.69 -0.23 6.68
CA GLU A 130 -4.66 0.28 8.05
C GLU A 130 -3.70 1.47 8.13
N SER A 131 -4.25 2.65 8.40
CA SER A 131 -3.55 3.94 8.33
C SER A 131 -3.09 4.46 9.70
N SER A 132 -3.42 3.77 10.78
CA SER A 132 -3.04 4.17 12.13
C SER A 132 -1.74 3.50 12.59
N ALA A 133 -1.32 3.85 13.81
CA ALA A 133 -0.18 3.22 14.48
C ALA A 133 -0.57 1.96 15.28
N TRP A 134 -1.65 1.25 14.90
CA TRP A 134 -2.04 0.01 15.57
C TRP A 134 -0.91 -1.02 15.46
N PRO A 135 -0.43 -1.58 16.59
CA PRO A 135 0.69 -2.51 16.56
C PRO A 135 0.26 -3.93 16.21
N GLY A 136 1.13 -4.66 15.49
CA GLY A 136 0.96 -6.08 15.23
C GLY A 136 -0.22 -6.42 14.31
N VAL A 137 -0.51 -5.57 13.32
CA VAL A 137 -1.54 -5.86 12.30
C VAL A 137 -1.23 -7.16 11.58
N THR A 138 0.04 -7.38 11.24
CA THR A 138 0.50 -8.59 10.52
C THR A 138 1.10 -9.65 11.44
N HIS A 139 1.14 -9.40 12.75
CA HIS A 139 1.62 -10.40 13.70
C HIS A 139 0.57 -11.52 13.92
N PRO A 140 1.00 -12.74 14.23
CA PRO A 140 0.10 -13.84 14.52
C PRO A 140 -0.91 -13.53 15.64
N THR A 141 -2.14 -14.01 15.51
CA THR A 141 -3.18 -13.85 16.54
C THR A 141 -2.76 -14.47 17.87
N SER A 142 -2.00 -15.57 17.82
CA SER A 142 -1.43 -16.25 19.02
C SER A 142 -0.48 -15.37 19.83
N SER A 143 0.13 -14.34 19.22
CA SER A 143 0.97 -13.36 19.90
C SER A 143 0.25 -12.03 20.18
N GLY A 144 -1.07 -11.99 19.97
CA GLY A 144 -1.90 -10.80 20.20
C GLY A 144 -2.05 -9.87 18.98
N GLY A 145 -1.49 -10.24 17.84
CA GLY A 145 -1.67 -9.52 16.58
C GLY A 145 -3.06 -9.70 15.96
N LEU A 146 -3.30 -9.06 14.81
CA LEU A 146 -4.56 -9.19 14.07
C LEU A 146 -4.53 -10.35 13.05
N GLY A 147 -3.36 -10.87 12.67
CA GLY A 147 -3.20 -12.03 11.80
C GLY A 147 -3.28 -11.75 10.30
N PHE A 148 -3.22 -10.50 9.86
CA PHE A 148 -3.13 -10.19 8.43
C PHE A 148 -1.81 -10.66 7.83
N GLY A 149 -1.83 -11.05 6.55
CA GLY A 149 -0.62 -11.39 5.82
C GLY A 149 0.23 -10.17 5.45
N LEU A 150 -0.42 -9.07 5.06
CA LEU A 150 0.21 -7.81 4.66
C LEU A 150 -0.56 -6.59 5.19
N LYS A 151 0.14 -5.46 5.30
CA LYS A 151 -0.42 -4.14 5.63
C LYS A 151 0.05 -3.09 4.62
N TRP A 152 -0.83 -2.19 4.18
CA TRP A 152 -0.42 -1.02 3.40
C TRP A 152 0.45 -0.08 4.24
N ASN A 153 1.59 0.34 3.69
CA ASN A 153 2.47 1.32 4.31
C ASN A 153 2.06 2.73 3.92
N MET A 154 1.06 3.26 4.61
CA MET A 154 0.54 4.60 4.35
C MET A 154 1.57 5.69 4.67
N GLY A 155 2.42 5.49 5.68
CA GLY A 155 3.52 6.39 6.01
C GLY A 155 4.52 6.51 4.85
N TRP A 156 4.97 5.38 4.30
CA TRP A 156 5.83 5.37 3.12
C TRP A 156 5.19 6.09 1.93
N MET A 157 3.91 5.86 1.69
CA MET A 157 3.18 6.47 0.59
C MET A 157 3.15 8.00 0.73
N HIS A 158 2.76 8.52 1.89
CA HIS A 158 2.70 9.96 2.15
C HIS A 158 4.08 10.60 2.04
N ASP A 159 5.07 10.09 2.73
CA ASP A 159 6.44 10.64 2.74
C ASP A 159 7.06 10.61 1.34
N THR A 160 6.89 9.50 0.62
CA THR A 160 7.42 9.34 -0.73
C THR A 160 6.78 10.34 -1.70
N LEU A 161 5.45 10.46 -1.72
CA LEU A 161 4.77 11.39 -2.61
C LEU A 161 5.10 12.83 -2.24
N ASP A 162 5.13 13.18 -0.95
CA ASP A 162 5.53 14.53 -0.53
C ASP A 162 6.96 14.88 -0.99
N TYR A 163 7.91 13.93 -0.90
CA TYR A 163 9.25 14.15 -1.42
C TYR A 163 9.28 14.34 -2.94
N PHE A 164 8.59 13.47 -3.69
CA PHE A 164 8.62 13.51 -5.14
C PHE A 164 7.88 14.72 -5.74
N GLU A 165 6.90 15.27 -5.04
CA GLU A 165 6.21 16.52 -5.42
C GLU A 165 7.08 17.77 -5.20
N LYS A 166 8.12 17.73 -4.38
CA LYS A 166 9.04 18.85 -4.22
C LYS A 166 9.83 19.09 -5.49
N LYS A 167 9.99 20.39 -5.85
CA LYS A 167 10.93 20.75 -6.91
C LYS A 167 12.35 20.26 -6.54
N PRO A 168 13.13 19.74 -7.50
CA PRO A 168 14.45 19.14 -7.23
C PRO A 168 15.36 20.00 -6.34
N VAL A 169 15.38 21.32 -6.56
CA VAL A 169 16.23 22.24 -5.79
C VAL A 169 15.94 22.25 -4.28
N TYR A 170 14.72 21.84 -3.87
CA TYR A 170 14.32 21.81 -2.47
C TYR A 170 14.45 20.43 -1.83
N ARG A 171 14.61 19.36 -2.60
CA ARG A 171 14.67 17.96 -2.09
C ARG A 171 15.78 17.74 -1.08
N ARG A 172 16.89 18.46 -1.24
CA ARG A 172 18.00 18.45 -0.28
C ARG A 172 17.60 18.75 1.18
N TYR A 173 16.50 19.44 1.40
CA TYR A 173 15.99 19.77 2.73
C TYR A 173 14.93 18.78 3.25
N HIS A 174 14.57 17.79 2.44
CA HIS A 174 13.48 16.86 2.72
C HIS A 174 13.90 15.38 2.56
N GLN A 175 15.21 15.10 2.51
CA GLN A 175 15.69 13.72 2.30
C GLN A 175 15.26 12.76 3.40
N ASN A 176 15.00 13.26 4.60
CA ASN A 176 14.45 12.51 5.71
C ASN A 176 13.12 11.82 5.37
N LEU A 177 12.32 12.35 4.46
CA LEU A 177 11.08 11.72 4.00
C LEU A 177 11.34 10.34 3.34
N LEU A 178 12.48 10.15 2.71
CA LEU A 178 12.86 8.84 2.15
C LEU A 178 13.64 7.96 3.12
N THR A 179 14.40 8.55 4.05
CA THR A 179 15.31 7.80 4.92
C THR A 179 14.68 7.40 6.25
N PHE A 180 13.52 7.97 6.61
CA PHE A 180 12.80 7.63 7.83
C PHE A 180 12.06 6.28 7.71
N GLY A 181 11.47 5.99 6.56
CA GLY A 181 10.67 4.78 6.32
C GLY A 181 11.35 3.46 6.73
N PRO A 182 12.63 3.21 6.38
CA PRO A 182 13.33 1.99 6.76
C PRO A 182 13.48 1.75 8.26
N MET A 183 13.29 2.76 9.11
CA MET A 183 13.34 2.59 10.56
C MET A 183 12.19 1.73 11.10
N TYR A 184 11.04 1.69 10.40
CA TYR A 184 9.88 0.91 10.79
C TYR A 184 9.45 -0.11 9.71
N ALA A 185 10.16 -0.17 8.58
CA ALA A 185 9.78 -0.99 7.43
C ALA A 185 9.68 -2.50 7.73
N PHE A 186 10.20 -2.94 8.87
CA PHE A 186 10.23 -4.34 9.29
C PHE A 186 9.41 -4.62 10.55
N ASP A 187 8.65 -3.64 11.04
CA ASP A 187 7.74 -3.82 12.17
C ASP A 187 6.48 -4.59 11.76
N GLU A 188 6.14 -4.54 10.48
CA GLU A 188 5.00 -5.22 9.86
C GLU A 188 5.39 -5.79 8.49
N ASN A 189 4.60 -6.69 7.96
CA ASN A 189 4.75 -7.14 6.57
C ASN A 189 4.13 -6.10 5.63
N PHE A 190 4.92 -5.12 5.24
CA PHE A 190 4.40 -3.98 4.49
C PHE A 190 4.26 -4.21 2.99
N MET A 191 3.26 -3.53 2.43
CA MET A 191 3.09 -3.27 1.01
C MET A 191 3.18 -1.76 0.77
N SER A 192 3.92 -1.32 -0.24
CA SER A 192 4.10 0.09 -0.62
C SER A 192 3.03 0.49 -1.64
N PRO A 193 1.91 1.13 -1.22
CA PRO A 193 0.79 1.42 -2.09
C PRO A 193 1.01 2.71 -2.87
N LEU A 194 0.71 2.68 -4.16
CA LEU A 194 0.30 3.80 -4.99
C LEU A 194 -1.06 3.43 -5.55
N SER A 195 -2.09 3.60 -4.74
CA SER A 195 -3.45 3.09 -4.98
C SER A 195 -4.32 4.09 -5.75
N HIS A 196 -5.61 3.76 -5.88
CA HIS A 196 -6.59 4.67 -6.46
C HIS A 196 -6.77 5.95 -5.63
N ASP A 197 -6.61 5.88 -4.30
CA ASP A 197 -6.81 7.01 -3.41
C ASP A 197 -5.84 8.18 -3.66
N GLU A 198 -4.65 7.88 -4.20
CA GLU A 198 -3.66 8.90 -4.53
C GLU A 198 -3.94 9.61 -5.86
N VAL A 199 -4.87 9.11 -6.67
CA VAL A 199 -5.10 9.61 -8.05
C VAL A 199 -6.55 10.00 -8.33
N VAL A 200 -7.33 10.28 -7.28
CA VAL A 200 -8.75 10.73 -7.33
C VAL A 200 -8.96 11.97 -6.47
N HIS A 201 -10.14 12.55 -6.54
CA HIS A 201 -10.61 13.61 -5.63
C HIS A 201 -9.70 14.85 -5.58
N LEU A 202 -9.27 15.35 -6.74
CA LEU A 202 -8.41 16.53 -6.92
C LEU A 202 -6.96 16.36 -6.41
N LYS A 203 -6.53 15.11 -6.20
CA LYS A 203 -5.16 14.78 -5.80
C LYS A 203 -4.19 14.69 -6.99
N LYS A 204 -4.64 14.85 -8.22
CA LYS A 204 -3.89 14.72 -9.50
C LYS A 204 -3.51 13.26 -9.80
N SER A 205 -3.11 12.97 -11.05
CA SER A 205 -2.46 11.68 -11.37
C SER A 205 -1.03 11.63 -10.83
N LEU A 206 -0.44 10.44 -10.72
CA LEU A 206 0.97 10.32 -10.31
C LEU A 206 1.91 11.13 -11.21
N PHE A 207 1.67 11.14 -12.53
CA PHE A 207 2.42 11.95 -13.48
C PHE A 207 2.28 13.45 -13.19
N SER A 208 1.04 13.94 -12.99
CA SER A 208 0.76 15.35 -12.77
C SER A 208 1.21 15.89 -11.39
N LYS A 209 1.53 14.98 -10.45
CA LYS A 209 2.18 15.32 -9.18
C LYS A 209 3.66 15.68 -9.37
N MET A 210 4.32 15.14 -10.40
CA MET A 210 5.75 15.33 -10.61
C MET A 210 6.03 16.78 -11.06
N PRO A 211 7.04 17.45 -10.45
CA PRO A 211 7.39 18.82 -10.78
C PRO A 211 8.22 18.91 -12.07
N GLY A 212 8.21 20.12 -12.68
CA GLY A 212 9.04 20.45 -13.81
C GLY A 212 8.32 20.45 -15.15
N ASP A 213 9.08 20.43 -16.24
CA ASP A 213 8.56 20.25 -17.59
C ASP A 213 8.15 18.78 -17.84
N GLU A 214 7.56 18.52 -18.99
CA GLU A 214 7.05 17.19 -19.34
C GLU A 214 8.15 16.11 -19.27
N TRP A 215 9.34 16.39 -19.78
CA TRP A 215 10.46 15.46 -19.72
C TRP A 215 10.87 15.14 -18.27
N GLN A 216 10.94 16.18 -17.43
CA GLN A 216 11.25 16.05 -16.01
C GLN A 216 10.17 15.26 -15.25
N GLN A 217 8.89 15.46 -15.57
CA GLN A 217 7.78 14.71 -14.99
C GLN A 217 7.91 13.21 -15.30
N PHE A 218 8.17 12.86 -16.56
CA PHE A 218 8.41 11.45 -16.93
C PHE A 218 9.66 10.87 -16.26
N ALA A 219 10.74 11.62 -16.16
CA ALA A 219 11.96 11.19 -15.49
C ALA A 219 11.72 10.94 -13.99
N ASN A 220 11.02 11.86 -13.31
CA ASN A 220 10.66 11.72 -11.90
C ASN A 220 9.73 10.53 -11.66
N LEU A 221 8.76 10.28 -12.53
CA LEU A 221 7.85 9.16 -12.40
C LEU A 221 8.59 7.81 -12.52
N ARG A 222 9.52 7.68 -13.48
CA ARG A 222 10.37 6.50 -13.58
C ARG A 222 11.23 6.31 -12.33
N LEU A 223 11.75 7.41 -11.76
CA LEU A 223 12.51 7.37 -10.51
C LEU A 223 11.66 6.91 -9.33
N LEU A 224 10.43 7.43 -9.20
CA LEU A 224 9.46 6.99 -8.18
C LEU A 224 9.22 5.48 -8.25
N PHE A 225 8.95 4.95 -9.44
CA PHE A 225 8.72 3.51 -9.60
C PHE A 225 9.98 2.69 -9.33
N THR A 226 11.15 3.18 -9.74
CA THR A 226 12.41 2.50 -9.40
C THR A 226 12.59 2.44 -7.89
N TYR A 227 12.32 3.52 -7.16
CA TYR A 227 12.36 3.55 -5.70
C TYR A 227 11.36 2.56 -5.10
N GLN A 228 10.10 2.57 -5.56
CA GLN A 228 9.05 1.66 -5.07
C GLN A 228 9.44 0.18 -5.26
N TRP A 229 9.97 -0.21 -6.43
CA TRP A 229 10.35 -1.61 -6.71
C TRP A 229 11.61 -2.08 -5.99
N THR A 230 12.46 -1.16 -5.58
CA THR A 230 13.69 -1.50 -4.86
C THR A 230 13.59 -1.33 -3.35
N TYR A 231 12.56 -0.62 -2.87
CA TYR A 231 12.27 -0.46 -1.45
C TYR A 231 11.76 -1.79 -0.85
N PRO A 232 12.03 -2.08 0.47
CA PRO A 232 11.48 -3.24 1.15
C PRO A 232 9.95 -3.26 1.15
N GLY A 233 9.37 -4.44 0.99
CA GLY A 233 7.92 -4.65 0.95
C GLY A 233 7.39 -4.98 -0.44
N LYS A 234 6.10 -5.32 -0.50
CA LYS A 234 5.41 -5.61 -1.77
C LYS A 234 4.93 -4.33 -2.42
N GLN A 235 4.88 -4.29 -3.75
CA GLN A 235 4.47 -3.12 -4.51
C GLN A 235 2.98 -3.18 -4.87
N LEU A 236 2.31 -2.02 -4.87
CA LEU A 236 0.99 -1.85 -5.45
C LEU A 236 1.01 -0.60 -6.32
N LEU A 237 0.66 -0.75 -7.59
CA LEU A 237 0.51 0.33 -8.54
C LEU A 237 -0.89 0.28 -9.16
N PHE A 238 -1.63 1.37 -9.03
CA PHE A 238 -2.97 1.46 -9.60
C PHE A 238 -2.92 1.62 -11.12
N MET A 239 -3.92 1.03 -11.80
CA MET A 239 -4.04 0.99 -13.27
C MET A 239 -3.90 2.38 -13.90
N GLY A 240 -3.19 2.44 -15.03
CA GLY A 240 -2.90 3.69 -15.74
C GLY A 240 -1.60 4.36 -15.29
N GLY A 241 -1.12 4.08 -14.06
CA GLY A 241 0.17 4.56 -13.57
C GLY A 241 1.33 4.03 -14.40
N GLU A 242 1.26 2.79 -14.85
CA GLU A 242 2.30 2.08 -15.60
C GLU A 242 2.62 2.70 -16.97
N PHE A 243 1.73 3.53 -17.52
CA PHE A 243 1.98 4.32 -18.73
C PHE A 243 1.77 5.82 -18.53
N ALA A 244 1.91 6.29 -17.30
CA ALA A 244 1.88 7.71 -16.94
C ALA A 244 0.58 8.43 -17.34
N GLN A 245 -0.58 7.89 -16.96
CA GLN A 245 -1.86 8.58 -17.14
C GLN A 245 -1.77 10.01 -16.59
N THR A 246 -2.15 11.00 -17.42
CA THR A 246 -2.00 12.42 -17.08
C THR A 246 -3.17 13.01 -16.30
N THR A 247 -4.35 12.39 -16.42
CA THR A 247 -5.56 12.81 -15.70
C THR A 247 -5.77 11.92 -14.48
N GLU A 248 -6.52 12.42 -13.53
CA GLU A 248 -7.03 11.58 -12.44
C GLU A 248 -7.84 10.40 -13.00
N TRP A 249 -7.86 9.32 -12.24
CA TRP A 249 -8.71 8.19 -12.58
C TRP A 249 -10.19 8.55 -12.46
N ASN A 250 -10.98 8.08 -13.43
CA ASN A 250 -12.41 8.28 -13.47
C ASN A 250 -13.10 6.96 -13.87
N CYS A 251 -13.89 6.42 -12.95
CA CYS A 251 -14.62 5.16 -13.15
C CYS A 251 -15.64 5.18 -14.31
N LYS A 252 -16.01 6.37 -14.81
CA LYS A 252 -16.97 6.54 -15.93
C LYS A 252 -16.32 6.59 -17.29
N THR A 253 -14.99 6.55 -17.37
CA THR A 253 -14.23 6.65 -18.63
C THR A 253 -13.24 5.51 -18.76
N ALA A 254 -12.99 5.07 -19.98
CA ALA A 254 -11.93 4.10 -20.25
C ALA A 254 -10.55 4.72 -19.99
N LEU A 255 -9.58 3.87 -19.65
CA LEU A 255 -8.18 4.30 -19.60
C LEU A 255 -7.71 4.75 -20.98
N PRO A 256 -6.85 5.79 -21.06
CA PRO A 256 -6.39 6.35 -22.35
C PRO A 256 -5.30 5.47 -22.97
N TRP A 257 -5.62 4.23 -23.34
CA TRP A 257 -4.70 3.22 -23.87
C TRP A 257 -3.87 3.68 -25.06
N GLU A 258 -4.42 4.59 -25.90
CA GLU A 258 -3.68 5.10 -27.07
C GLU A 258 -2.40 5.84 -26.66
N ARG A 259 -2.41 6.48 -25.49
CA ARG A 259 -1.22 7.15 -24.96
C ARG A 259 -0.07 6.20 -24.65
N SER A 260 -0.34 4.95 -24.30
CA SER A 260 0.72 3.97 -24.05
C SER A 260 1.64 3.73 -25.25
N LYS A 261 1.22 4.14 -26.44
CA LYS A 261 1.99 4.04 -27.70
C LYS A 261 2.87 5.27 -27.96
N GLU A 262 2.67 6.35 -27.23
CA GLU A 262 3.50 7.56 -27.36
C GLU A 262 4.90 7.29 -26.76
N PRO A 263 5.98 7.90 -27.30
CA PRO A 263 7.35 7.55 -26.90
C PRO A 263 7.64 7.69 -25.40
N MET A 264 7.15 8.75 -24.74
CA MET A 264 7.42 8.99 -23.32
C MET A 264 6.59 8.07 -22.40
N PRO A 265 5.26 7.92 -22.57
CA PRO A 265 4.44 6.94 -21.87
C PRO A 265 4.93 5.49 -22.09
N ASP A 266 5.29 5.09 -23.32
CA ASP A 266 5.89 3.79 -23.61
C ASP A 266 7.20 3.60 -22.84
N GLY A 267 8.00 4.66 -22.69
CA GLY A 267 9.21 4.64 -21.88
C GLY A 267 8.95 4.29 -20.42
N VAL A 268 7.85 4.81 -19.83
CA VAL A 268 7.44 4.46 -18.46
C VAL A 268 6.96 3.01 -18.41
N HIS A 269 6.12 2.59 -19.35
CA HIS A 269 5.63 1.21 -19.44
C HIS A 269 6.77 0.20 -19.54
N ARG A 270 7.77 0.47 -20.38
CA ARG A 270 9.00 -0.35 -20.49
C ARG A 270 9.80 -0.36 -19.19
N THR A 271 9.84 0.76 -18.45
CA THR A 271 10.51 0.81 -17.15
C THR A 271 9.81 -0.11 -16.15
N VAL A 272 8.49 -0.02 -16.01
CA VAL A 272 7.71 -0.89 -15.11
C VAL A 272 7.88 -2.37 -15.50
N ALA A 273 7.81 -2.67 -16.79
CA ALA A 273 8.04 -4.03 -17.27
C ALA A 273 9.45 -4.55 -16.97
N ALA A 274 10.48 -3.68 -17.04
CA ALA A 274 11.85 -4.03 -16.67
C ALA A 274 11.99 -4.27 -15.16
N LEU A 275 11.37 -3.42 -14.34
CA LEU A 275 11.35 -3.55 -12.87
C LEU A 275 10.65 -4.85 -12.43
N ASN A 276 9.54 -5.22 -13.05
CA ASN A 276 8.87 -6.51 -12.80
C ASN A 276 9.78 -7.71 -13.13
N ARG A 277 10.48 -7.67 -14.28
CA ARG A 277 11.44 -8.70 -14.62
C ARG A 277 12.61 -8.76 -13.65
N LEU A 278 13.12 -7.61 -13.23
CA LEU A 278 14.19 -7.50 -12.25
C LEU A 278 13.78 -8.16 -10.92
N GLN A 279 12.60 -7.81 -10.40
CA GLN A 279 12.09 -8.37 -9.15
C GLN A 279 11.91 -9.89 -9.23
N THR A 280 11.40 -10.39 -10.36
CA THR A 280 11.22 -11.83 -10.56
C THR A 280 12.56 -12.58 -10.69
N ALA A 281 13.57 -11.94 -11.30
CA ALA A 281 14.87 -12.56 -11.54
C ALA A 281 15.79 -12.53 -10.31
N HIS A 282 15.58 -11.63 -9.36
CA HIS A 282 16.48 -11.41 -8.23
C HIS A 282 15.80 -11.61 -6.89
N PRO A 283 16.07 -12.74 -6.20
CA PRO A 283 15.52 -13.02 -4.86
C PRO A 283 15.79 -11.92 -3.84
N ALA A 284 16.88 -11.16 -3.97
CA ALA A 284 17.19 -10.03 -3.11
C ALA A 284 16.11 -8.93 -3.07
N LEU A 285 15.25 -8.85 -4.10
CA LEU A 285 14.15 -7.90 -4.16
C LEU A 285 12.79 -8.45 -3.65
N SER A 286 12.78 -9.68 -3.14
CA SER A 286 11.51 -10.31 -2.74
C SER A 286 11.61 -11.28 -1.56
N GLU A 287 12.76 -11.95 -1.34
CA GLU A 287 12.91 -13.01 -0.35
C GLU A 287 12.81 -12.47 1.09
N TRP A 288 13.53 -11.37 1.37
CA TRP A 288 13.58 -10.75 2.70
C TRP A 288 12.92 -9.37 2.70
N ASP A 289 11.79 -9.22 2.04
CA ASP A 289 11.06 -7.95 1.99
C ASP A 289 10.55 -7.48 3.36
N CYS A 290 10.23 -8.42 4.23
CA CYS A 290 9.72 -8.15 5.56
C CYS A 290 10.74 -8.49 6.67
N ASP A 291 12.02 -8.58 6.31
CA ASP A 291 13.11 -8.92 7.23
C ASP A 291 14.24 -7.90 7.08
N SER A 292 14.70 -7.34 8.20
CA SER A 292 15.76 -6.32 8.22
C SER A 292 17.07 -6.78 7.60
N ARG A 293 17.33 -8.09 7.52
CA ARG A 293 18.48 -8.65 6.80
C ARG A 293 18.46 -8.36 5.30
N GLY A 294 17.28 -8.08 4.73
CA GLY A 294 17.08 -7.78 3.31
C GLY A 294 17.51 -6.38 2.89
N PHE A 295 17.87 -5.50 3.83
CA PHE A 295 18.14 -4.10 3.52
C PHE A 295 19.33 -3.55 4.31
N GLU A 296 20.18 -2.79 3.64
CA GLU A 296 21.30 -2.09 4.28
C GLU A 296 21.56 -0.75 3.59
N TRP A 297 21.60 0.32 4.39
CA TRP A 297 22.04 1.62 3.92
C TRP A 297 23.53 1.61 3.57
N LEU A 298 23.90 2.07 2.36
CA LEU A 298 25.27 2.45 2.03
C LEU A 298 25.50 3.93 2.33
N ASN A 299 24.59 4.78 1.87
CA ASN A 299 24.61 6.20 2.15
C ASN A 299 23.18 6.77 2.05
N GLY A 300 22.64 7.25 3.15
CA GLY A 300 21.35 7.94 3.22
C GLY A 300 21.48 9.46 3.37
N ASP A 301 22.69 9.99 3.57
CA ASP A 301 22.90 11.36 4.03
C ASP A 301 23.41 12.36 2.98
N ASP A 302 23.58 11.94 1.72
CA ASP A 302 23.98 12.87 0.65
C ASP A 302 22.83 13.80 0.23
N HIS A 303 22.40 14.62 1.19
CA HIS A 303 21.34 15.59 0.96
C HIS A 303 21.75 16.73 0.02
N VAL A 304 23.05 17.01 -0.13
CA VAL A 304 23.56 18.06 -1.02
C VAL A 304 23.25 17.73 -2.48
N GLN A 305 23.43 16.48 -2.86
CA GLN A 305 23.14 15.98 -4.20
C GLN A 305 21.78 15.30 -4.31
N SER A 306 21.07 15.15 -3.17
CA SER A 306 19.81 14.40 -3.08
C SER A 306 19.95 12.96 -3.56
N VAL A 307 21.04 12.30 -3.14
CA VAL A 307 21.36 10.91 -3.47
C VAL A 307 21.13 10.05 -2.25
N ILE A 308 20.49 8.90 -2.47
CA ILE A 308 20.45 7.80 -1.49
C ILE A 308 20.98 6.53 -2.14
N SER A 309 21.67 5.71 -1.38
CA SER A 309 22.14 4.40 -1.82
C SER A 309 21.96 3.35 -0.75
N PHE A 310 21.50 2.17 -1.16
CA PHE A 310 21.25 1.04 -0.29
C PHE A 310 21.44 -0.29 -1.04
N VAL A 311 21.57 -1.36 -0.28
CA VAL A 311 21.69 -2.73 -0.79
C VAL A 311 20.44 -3.52 -0.40
N ARG A 312 19.96 -4.34 -1.34
CA ARG A 312 19.01 -5.42 -1.08
C ARG A 312 19.75 -6.75 -1.05
N ARG A 313 19.38 -7.59 -0.11
CA ARG A 313 20.04 -8.89 0.15
C ARG A 313 19.02 -10.03 0.08
N SER A 314 19.54 -11.25 -0.13
CA SER A 314 18.82 -12.52 -0.04
C SER A 314 19.69 -13.54 0.68
N SER A 315 19.20 -14.76 0.83
CA SER A 315 19.96 -15.90 1.34
C SER A 315 21.13 -16.31 0.42
N ALA A 316 21.08 -15.94 -0.87
CA ALA A 316 22.20 -16.07 -1.77
C ALA A 316 23.33 -15.10 -1.37
N GLU A 317 24.57 -15.59 -1.26
CA GLU A 317 25.72 -14.84 -0.73
C GLU A 317 26.12 -13.59 -1.53
N THR A 318 25.59 -13.41 -2.74
CA THR A 318 25.95 -12.29 -3.61
C THR A 318 24.91 -11.16 -3.48
N PRO A 319 25.27 -9.97 -2.96
CA PRO A 319 24.39 -8.79 -2.97
C PRO A 319 24.04 -8.43 -4.41
N VAL A 320 22.75 -8.32 -4.72
CA VAL A 320 22.32 -8.19 -6.12
C VAL A 320 21.97 -6.77 -6.52
N SER A 321 21.76 -5.84 -5.61
CA SER A 321 21.38 -4.49 -6.03
C SER A 321 21.75 -3.43 -5.00
N TYR A 322 22.33 -2.35 -5.48
CA TYR A 322 22.26 -1.05 -4.84
C TYR A 322 21.67 -0.05 -5.83
N THR A 323 20.90 0.89 -5.33
CA THR A 323 20.24 1.90 -6.17
C THR A 323 20.81 3.26 -5.84
N HIS A 324 21.33 3.96 -6.86
CA HIS A 324 21.66 5.37 -6.78
C HIS A 324 20.45 6.19 -7.26
N LEU A 325 19.88 7.00 -6.41
CA LEU A 325 18.84 7.93 -6.75
C LEU A 325 19.46 9.32 -6.86
N THR A 326 19.80 9.73 -8.08
CA THR A 326 20.22 11.11 -8.35
C THR A 326 19.09 11.91 -8.97
N LEU A 327 19.11 13.22 -8.72
CA LEU A 327 18.17 14.16 -9.37
C LEU A 327 18.51 14.37 -10.83
N PRO A 328 17.58 14.76 -11.62
CA PRO A 328 16.65 14.04 -12.49
C PRO A 328 17.28 13.61 -13.81
N THR A 329 18.57 13.39 -13.89
CA THR A 329 19.27 13.18 -15.16
C THR A 329 19.69 11.75 -15.43
N THR A 330 19.90 10.90 -14.41
CA THR A 330 20.35 9.52 -14.65
C THR A 330 19.88 8.57 -13.56
N ILE A 331 19.32 7.43 -13.97
CA ILE A 331 19.19 6.23 -13.13
C ILE A 331 20.32 5.31 -13.60
N GLU A 332 21.35 5.13 -12.79
CA GLU A 332 22.34 4.10 -13.02
C GLU A 332 22.02 2.89 -12.15
N LEU A 333 21.65 1.80 -12.79
CA LEU A 333 21.53 0.48 -12.17
C LEU A 333 22.86 -0.24 -12.37
N TRP A 334 23.65 -0.38 -11.32
CA TRP A 334 24.90 -1.15 -11.37
C TRP A 334 24.64 -2.58 -10.91
N TRP A 335 24.96 -3.48 -11.81
CA TRP A 335 24.90 -4.91 -11.54
C TRP A 335 26.26 -5.35 -11.00
N GLY A 336 26.30 -5.84 -9.78
CA GLY A 336 27.46 -6.50 -9.21
C GLY A 336 27.63 -7.91 -9.77
N GLY A 337 27.99 -8.03 -11.06
CA GLY A 337 28.48 -9.28 -11.67
C GLY A 337 29.96 -9.34 -11.47
N GLY A 338 30.47 -10.30 -10.69
CA GLY A 338 31.90 -10.52 -10.54
C GLY A 338 32.55 -10.94 -11.82
N GLY A 339 33.69 -10.31 -12.14
CA GLY A 339 34.75 -10.85 -12.99
C GLY A 339 34.77 -10.42 -14.44
N GLY A 340 35.78 -9.69 -14.83
CA GLY A 340 36.23 -9.56 -16.19
C GLY A 340 36.57 -8.12 -16.60
N GLY A 341 37.83 -7.73 -16.45
CA GLY A 341 38.34 -6.44 -16.89
C GLY A 341 38.18 -6.24 -18.40
N GLY A 342 37.79 -5.04 -18.78
CA GLY A 342 37.80 -4.55 -20.14
C GLY A 342 37.79 -3.05 -20.10
N GLY A 343 38.94 -2.42 -20.35
CA GLY A 343 39.12 -0.97 -20.35
C GLY A 343 38.26 -0.31 -21.42
N CYS A 344 37.62 0.78 -21.06
CA CYS A 344 37.02 1.72 -22.00
C CYS A 344 38.00 2.87 -22.20
N GLY A 345 38.60 2.89 -23.39
CA GLY A 345 39.32 4.04 -23.92
C GLY A 345 38.34 5.18 -24.23
N GLY A 346 38.73 6.40 -23.90
CA GLY A 346 38.00 7.60 -24.20
C GLY A 346 38.10 7.98 -25.69
N GLY A 347 37.16 8.82 -26.09
CA GLY A 347 37.21 9.49 -27.37
C GLY A 347 35.91 10.21 -27.72
N GLY A 348 35.94 11.50 -27.79
CA GLY A 348 35.08 12.39 -28.57
C GLY A 348 33.87 12.95 -27.83
#